data_3355e6f31bed9b463386089b2ba208f8
#
_entry.id   3355e6f31bed9b463386089b2ba208f8
#
_cell.length_a   1.000
_cell.length_b   1.000
_cell.length_c   1.000
_cell.angle_alpha   90.00
_cell.angle_beta   90.00
_cell.angle_gamma   90.00
#
_symmetry.space_group_name_H-M   'P 1'
#
loop_
_entity.id
_entity.type
_entity.pdbx_description
1 polymer ?
#
loop_
_entity_poly.entity_id
_entity_poly.type
_entity_poly.pdbx_seq_one_letter_code
_entity_poly.pdbx_strand_id
1 'polypeptide(L)'
;MDVRLIMKSARNAVIEIADGGIYNTKETYHILLNGEETFSTDTVINSLFDLKPQTKYEVLVKTADGVERGNVSFVTAYEFVTLNVRDFGAAGDGKQDDTKFIQAAILACPKESRVLVPKGTYRITSLFLKSNLRFELAKGAELVADTDRASYPKFPGVIESYDETSEYNLGTWEGNPLPMFAGIITGLDVENVLIYGKGTINGNASKENWWKNPKVMVGAFRPRLFFLSHSQNVTLCGVTFKNSPSWTLHPYFSDNLKFYGVTINNPSDSPNTDG
;
A
#
# COMPACT_ATOMS: atom_id res chain seq x y z
N MET A 1 5.51 -30.12 7.79
CA MET A 1 5.57 -28.70 7.35
C MET A 1 4.63 -27.92 8.22
N ASP A 2 4.98 -26.69 8.56
CA ASP A 2 4.14 -25.82 9.41
C ASP A 2 3.49 -24.75 8.53
N VAL A 3 2.20 -24.45 8.77
CA VAL A 3 1.46 -23.37 8.13
C VAL A 3 1.04 -22.41 9.21
N ARG A 4 1.51 -21.17 9.14
CA ARG A 4 1.33 -20.17 10.20
C ARG A 4 0.49 -18.98 9.74
N LEU A 5 -0.37 -18.53 10.61
CA LEU A 5 -1.04 -17.24 10.42
C LEU A 5 -0.09 -16.12 10.87
N ILE A 6 0.30 -15.26 9.95
CA ILE A 6 1.19 -14.11 10.22
C ILE A 6 0.38 -12.87 10.61
N MET A 7 -0.72 -12.63 9.90
CA MET A 7 -1.58 -11.48 10.11
C MET A 7 -3.01 -11.81 9.69
N LYS A 8 -3.98 -11.16 10.32
CA LYS A 8 -5.37 -11.12 9.85
C LYS A 8 -6.01 -9.75 10.08
N SER A 9 -6.92 -9.39 9.20
CA SER A 9 -7.83 -8.27 9.36
C SER A 9 -9.29 -8.74 9.22
N ALA A 10 -10.21 -7.83 8.96
CA ALA A 10 -11.59 -8.19 8.65
C ALA A 10 -11.76 -8.82 7.26
N ARG A 11 -10.88 -8.47 6.30
CA ARG A 11 -11.04 -8.81 4.88
C ARG A 11 -9.84 -9.49 4.24
N ASN A 12 -8.74 -9.61 4.96
CA ASN A 12 -7.55 -10.29 4.47
C ASN A 12 -6.82 -11.03 5.58
N ALA A 13 -6.00 -11.99 5.20
CA ALA A 13 -5.05 -12.67 6.06
C ALA A 13 -3.75 -12.94 5.30
N VAL A 14 -2.67 -13.10 6.04
CA VAL A 14 -1.36 -13.50 5.51
C VAL A 14 -0.93 -14.77 6.21
N ILE A 15 -0.54 -15.76 5.45
CA ILE A 15 -0.02 -17.04 5.93
C ILE A 15 1.41 -17.26 5.47
N GLU A 16 2.16 -18.01 6.25
CA GLU A 16 3.49 -18.52 5.93
C GLU A 16 3.42 -20.03 5.71
N ILE A 17 4.04 -20.51 4.65
CA ILE A 17 4.28 -21.94 4.36
C ILE A 17 5.72 -22.24 4.72
N ALA A 18 5.95 -22.78 5.92
CA ALA A 18 7.28 -23.05 6.44
C ALA A 18 7.78 -24.44 6.01
N ASP A 19 8.17 -24.58 4.77
CA ASP A 19 8.74 -25.81 4.22
C ASP A 19 10.29 -25.82 4.20
N GLY A 20 10.90 -24.75 4.72
CA GLY A 20 12.34 -24.52 4.74
C GLY A 20 12.88 -23.74 3.54
N GLY A 21 12.01 -23.24 2.67
CA GLY A 21 12.33 -22.20 1.71
C GLY A 21 12.47 -20.82 2.42
N ILE A 22 13.17 -19.88 1.77
CA ILE A 22 13.34 -18.51 2.33
C ILE A 22 12.30 -17.57 1.70
N TYR A 23 12.25 -17.48 0.40
CA TYR A 23 11.30 -16.67 -0.37
C TYR A 23 10.34 -17.56 -1.16
N ASN A 24 10.89 -18.55 -1.85
CA ASN A 24 10.12 -19.53 -2.59
C ASN A 24 10.05 -20.83 -1.80
N THR A 25 8.92 -21.51 -1.92
CA THR A 25 8.72 -22.87 -1.40
C THR A 25 9.51 -23.89 -2.22
N LYS A 26 9.74 -25.07 -1.66
CA LYS A 26 10.49 -26.15 -2.33
C LYS A 26 9.73 -26.79 -3.48
N GLU A 27 8.42 -26.71 -3.44
CA GLU A 27 7.51 -27.19 -4.48
C GLU A 27 6.29 -26.27 -4.59
N THR A 28 5.51 -26.39 -5.65
CA THR A 28 4.25 -25.64 -5.79
C THR A 28 3.18 -26.25 -4.89
N TYR A 29 2.49 -25.41 -4.14
CA TYR A 29 1.39 -25.80 -3.28
C TYR A 29 0.06 -25.24 -3.77
N HIS A 30 -1.02 -25.98 -3.54
CA HIS A 30 -2.40 -25.58 -3.73
C HIS A 30 -2.98 -25.12 -2.40
N ILE A 31 -3.55 -23.93 -2.40
CA ILE A 31 -4.17 -23.33 -1.21
C ILE A 31 -5.68 -23.49 -1.32
N LEU A 32 -6.24 -24.20 -0.35
CA LEU A 32 -7.68 -24.36 -0.23
C LEU A 32 -8.18 -23.51 0.94
N LEU A 33 -9.29 -22.84 0.73
CA LEU A 33 -9.98 -22.04 1.76
C LEU A 33 -11.37 -22.63 1.99
N ASN A 34 -11.62 -23.14 3.19
CA ASN A 34 -12.85 -23.87 3.53
C ASN A 34 -13.17 -25.03 2.56
N GLY A 35 -12.13 -25.74 2.10
CA GLY A 35 -12.25 -26.88 1.20
C GLY A 35 -12.28 -26.53 -0.29
N GLU A 36 -12.40 -25.27 -0.67
CA GLU A 36 -12.36 -24.81 -2.06
C GLU A 36 -10.95 -24.32 -2.44
N GLU A 37 -10.42 -24.81 -3.56
CA GLU A 37 -9.13 -24.33 -4.07
C GLU A 37 -9.24 -22.88 -4.53
N THR A 38 -8.34 -22.03 -4.02
CA THR A 38 -8.33 -20.60 -4.31
C THR A 38 -7.23 -20.20 -5.27
N PHE A 39 -6.02 -20.74 -5.10
CA PHE A 39 -4.87 -20.52 -5.98
C PHE A 39 -3.76 -21.53 -5.69
N SER A 40 -2.81 -21.62 -6.60
CA SER A 40 -1.52 -22.30 -6.38
C SER A 40 -0.40 -21.27 -6.17
N THR A 41 0.64 -21.65 -5.44
CA THR A 41 1.74 -20.77 -5.08
C THR A 41 3.06 -21.52 -4.97
N ASP A 42 4.15 -20.82 -5.26
CA ASP A 42 5.53 -21.23 -5.02
C ASP A 42 6.25 -20.27 -4.06
N THR A 43 5.50 -19.44 -3.33
CA THR A 43 6.04 -18.46 -2.38
C THR A 43 5.74 -18.85 -0.93
N VAL A 44 6.69 -18.54 -0.05
CA VAL A 44 6.58 -18.78 1.40
C VAL A 44 5.47 -17.95 2.04
N ILE A 45 5.36 -16.67 1.66
CA ILE A 45 4.36 -15.73 2.21
C ILE A 45 3.21 -15.55 1.22
N ASN A 46 2.00 -15.81 1.69
CA ASN A 46 0.80 -15.79 0.87
C ASN A 46 -0.30 -14.94 1.49
N SER A 47 -0.95 -14.11 0.67
CA SER A 47 -2.03 -13.23 1.10
C SER A 47 -3.39 -13.72 0.59
N LEU A 48 -4.33 -13.83 1.51
CA LEU A 48 -5.73 -14.13 1.26
C LEU A 48 -6.54 -12.84 1.30
N PHE A 49 -7.38 -12.61 0.30
CA PHE A 49 -8.20 -11.40 0.16
C PHE A 49 -9.69 -11.76 0.02
N ASP A 50 -10.53 -10.76 0.02
CA ASP A 50 -11.99 -10.88 -0.18
C ASP A 50 -12.67 -11.72 0.92
N LEU A 51 -12.06 -11.80 2.10
CA LEU A 51 -12.64 -12.50 3.24
C LEU A 51 -13.85 -11.74 3.81
N LYS A 52 -14.75 -12.46 4.48
CA LYS A 52 -15.88 -11.88 5.22
C LYS A 52 -15.48 -11.57 6.65
N PRO A 53 -15.94 -10.46 7.25
CA PRO A 53 -15.68 -10.15 8.65
C PRO A 53 -16.31 -11.20 9.58
N GLN A 54 -15.73 -11.38 10.77
CA GLN A 54 -16.19 -12.27 11.84
C GLN A 54 -16.49 -13.70 11.35
N THR A 55 -15.76 -14.18 10.36
CA THR A 55 -15.98 -15.47 9.73
C THR A 55 -14.81 -16.40 10.00
N LYS A 56 -15.12 -17.64 10.35
CA LYS A 56 -14.11 -18.69 10.53
C LYS A 56 -13.66 -19.19 9.16
N TYR A 57 -12.35 -19.27 8.98
CA TYR A 57 -11.71 -19.83 7.82
C TYR A 57 -10.74 -20.95 8.22
N GLU A 58 -10.70 -21.97 7.40
CA GLU A 58 -9.72 -23.04 7.43
C GLU A 58 -8.91 -22.97 6.14
N VAL A 59 -7.61 -22.80 6.28
CA VAL A 59 -6.67 -22.85 5.16
C VAL A 59 -5.98 -24.19 5.17
N LEU A 60 -6.04 -24.91 4.06
CA LEU A 60 -5.39 -26.18 3.87
C LEU A 60 -4.38 -26.05 2.71
N VAL A 61 -3.16 -26.54 2.94
CA VAL A 61 -2.08 -26.53 1.95
C VAL A 61 -1.85 -27.94 1.47
N LYS A 62 -1.92 -28.17 0.15
CA LYS A 62 -1.70 -29.46 -0.52
C LYS A 62 -0.62 -29.35 -1.58
N THR A 63 0.04 -30.46 -1.84
CA THR A 63 0.90 -30.64 -3.01
C THR A 63 0.06 -30.88 -4.27
N ALA A 64 0.68 -30.84 -5.44
CA ALA A 64 0.00 -31.07 -6.72
C ALA A 64 -0.63 -32.46 -6.85
N ASP A 65 -0.11 -33.46 -6.16
CA ASP A 65 -0.67 -34.81 -6.07
C ASP A 65 -1.74 -34.99 -4.97
N GLY A 66 -2.12 -33.88 -4.33
CA GLY A 66 -3.23 -33.81 -3.36
C GLY A 66 -2.86 -34.15 -1.92
N VAL A 67 -1.58 -34.39 -1.61
CA VAL A 67 -1.14 -34.69 -0.25
C VAL A 67 -1.23 -33.44 0.65
N GLU A 68 -1.88 -33.58 1.78
CA GLU A 68 -1.97 -32.51 2.77
C GLU A 68 -0.62 -32.27 3.44
N ARG A 69 -0.18 -31.02 3.49
CA ARG A 69 1.10 -30.64 4.08
C ARG A 69 0.97 -29.83 5.36
N GLY A 70 -0.15 -29.18 5.58
CA GLY A 70 -0.45 -28.43 6.78
C GLY A 70 -1.71 -27.61 6.65
N ASN A 71 -2.18 -27.12 7.78
CA ASN A 71 -3.36 -26.26 7.83
C ASN A 71 -3.23 -25.19 8.92
N VAL A 72 -4.06 -24.16 8.81
CA VAL A 72 -4.26 -23.16 9.87
C VAL A 72 -5.70 -22.67 9.84
N SER A 73 -6.30 -22.47 11.02
CA SER A 73 -7.64 -21.93 11.15
C SER A 73 -7.59 -20.58 11.87
N PHE A 74 -8.46 -19.67 11.47
CA PHE A 74 -8.60 -18.36 12.11
C PHE A 74 -10.02 -17.81 11.96
N VAL A 75 -10.35 -16.81 12.75
CA VAL A 75 -11.55 -15.99 12.60
C VAL A 75 -11.11 -14.58 12.21
N THR A 76 -11.68 -14.03 11.15
CA THR A 76 -11.42 -12.65 10.71
C THR A 76 -11.90 -11.63 11.74
N ALA A 77 -11.32 -10.45 11.73
CA ALA A 77 -11.68 -9.38 12.65
C ALA A 77 -13.07 -8.82 12.34
N TYR A 78 -13.59 -8.04 13.28
CA TYR A 78 -14.81 -7.26 13.12
C TYR A 78 -14.60 -6.12 12.11
N GLU A 79 -15.67 -5.75 11.40
CA GLU A 79 -15.75 -4.56 10.57
C GLU A 79 -17.08 -3.85 10.84
N PHE A 80 -17.02 -2.58 11.21
CA PHE A 80 -18.20 -1.78 11.50
C PHE A 80 -18.92 -1.35 10.22
N VAL A 81 -18.20 -0.71 9.29
CA VAL A 81 -18.77 -0.24 8.01
C VAL A 81 -17.71 -0.21 6.90
N THR A 82 -18.17 -0.38 5.66
CA THR A 82 -17.39 -0.12 4.45
C THR A 82 -17.79 1.23 3.87
N LEU A 83 -16.85 2.14 3.72
CA LEU A 83 -17.02 3.40 3.01
C LEU A 83 -16.49 3.21 1.58
N ASN A 84 -17.39 3.11 0.61
CA ASN A 84 -17.02 3.03 -0.80
C ASN A 84 -16.76 4.45 -1.31
N VAL A 85 -15.60 4.68 -1.92
CA VAL A 85 -15.22 6.02 -2.41
C VAL A 85 -16.20 6.57 -3.47
N ARG A 86 -16.92 5.70 -4.17
CA ARG A 86 -17.97 6.11 -5.13
C ARG A 86 -19.15 6.77 -4.46
N ASP A 87 -19.48 6.38 -3.23
CA ASP A 87 -20.56 6.99 -2.46
C ASP A 87 -20.20 8.42 -2.00
N PHE A 88 -18.92 8.76 -2.05
CA PHE A 88 -18.40 10.11 -1.81
C PHE A 88 -18.29 10.94 -3.10
N GLY A 89 -18.54 10.35 -4.25
CA GLY A 89 -18.53 11.02 -5.57
C GLY A 89 -17.30 10.72 -6.43
N ALA A 90 -16.43 9.79 -6.03
CA ALA A 90 -15.32 9.38 -6.89
C ALA A 90 -15.86 8.65 -8.16
N ALA A 91 -15.44 9.11 -9.33
CA ALA A 91 -15.90 8.57 -10.60
C ALA A 91 -15.15 7.29 -11.00
N GLY A 92 -13.85 7.23 -10.76
CA GLY A 92 -13.01 6.11 -11.17
C GLY A 92 -12.99 5.89 -12.68
N ASP A 93 -13.10 6.97 -13.46
CA ASP A 93 -13.18 6.99 -14.94
C ASP A 93 -11.85 7.40 -15.59
N GLY A 94 -10.83 7.69 -14.79
CA GLY A 94 -9.51 8.16 -15.22
C GLY A 94 -9.45 9.61 -15.69
N LYS A 95 -10.56 10.35 -15.60
CA LYS A 95 -10.69 11.73 -16.10
C LYS A 95 -10.91 12.73 -14.98
N GLN A 96 -11.92 12.46 -14.14
CA GLN A 96 -12.22 13.28 -12.98
C GLN A 96 -11.06 13.27 -11.99
N ASP A 97 -10.75 14.39 -11.36
CA ASP A 97 -9.92 14.41 -10.17
C ASP A 97 -10.71 13.87 -8.97
N ASP A 98 -10.37 12.66 -8.57
CA ASP A 98 -11.03 11.92 -7.49
C ASP A 98 -10.40 12.18 -6.11
N THR A 99 -9.35 13.00 -6.02
CA THR A 99 -8.58 13.24 -4.80
C THR A 99 -9.47 13.62 -3.61
N LYS A 100 -10.30 14.64 -3.77
CA LYS A 100 -11.14 15.15 -2.67
C LYS A 100 -12.18 14.14 -2.18
N PHE A 101 -12.69 13.30 -3.06
CA PHE A 101 -13.70 12.31 -2.74
C PHE A 101 -13.11 11.12 -1.97
N ILE A 102 -11.94 10.66 -2.42
CA ILE A 102 -11.20 9.60 -1.72
C ILE A 102 -10.69 10.14 -0.37
N GLN A 103 -10.17 11.36 -0.34
CA GLN A 103 -9.72 12.00 0.90
C GLN A 103 -10.87 12.18 1.90
N ALA A 104 -12.06 12.54 1.44
CA ALA A 104 -13.24 12.64 2.30
C ALA A 104 -13.62 11.28 2.90
N ALA A 105 -13.58 10.20 2.11
CA ALA A 105 -13.82 8.85 2.61
C ALA A 105 -12.77 8.43 3.65
N ILE A 106 -11.48 8.74 3.42
CA ILE A 106 -10.41 8.47 4.37
C ILE A 106 -10.67 9.21 5.70
N LEU A 107 -10.96 10.50 5.64
CA LEU A 107 -11.19 11.32 6.85
C LEU A 107 -12.44 10.88 7.62
N ALA A 108 -13.51 10.53 6.91
CA ALA A 108 -14.77 10.08 7.51
C ALA A 108 -14.73 8.67 8.09
N CYS A 109 -13.74 7.84 7.71
CA CYS A 109 -13.71 6.42 8.06
C CYS A 109 -13.56 6.22 9.59
N PRO A 110 -14.52 5.59 10.28
CA PRO A 110 -14.38 5.28 11.71
C PRO A 110 -13.35 4.18 11.98
N LYS A 111 -12.95 4.04 13.23
CA LYS A 111 -12.17 2.86 13.66
C LYS A 111 -12.92 1.56 13.30
N GLU A 112 -12.17 0.48 13.10
CA GLU A 112 -12.71 -0.84 12.75
C GLU A 112 -13.56 -0.85 11.46
N SER A 113 -13.35 0.11 10.60
CA SER A 113 -14.02 0.24 9.30
C SER A 113 -12.99 0.23 8.18
N ARG A 114 -13.45 0.11 6.94
CA ARG A 114 -12.55 0.25 5.78
C ARG A 114 -13.02 1.31 4.81
N VAL A 115 -12.08 1.93 4.12
CA VAL A 115 -12.31 2.63 2.85
C VAL A 115 -12.06 1.65 1.72
N LEU A 116 -13.03 1.48 0.85
CA LEU A 116 -12.95 0.62 -0.33
C LEU A 116 -12.83 1.48 -1.58
N VAL A 117 -11.74 1.26 -2.34
CA VAL A 117 -11.58 1.74 -3.71
C VAL A 117 -11.91 0.59 -4.64
N PRO A 118 -13.12 0.55 -5.25
CA PRO A 118 -13.53 -0.52 -6.15
C PRO A 118 -12.81 -0.42 -7.50
N LYS A 119 -12.98 -1.44 -8.35
CA LYS A 119 -12.42 -1.44 -9.72
C LYS A 119 -12.71 -0.13 -10.45
N GLY A 120 -11.68 0.47 -11.04
CA GLY A 120 -11.73 1.74 -11.77
C GLY A 120 -10.37 2.41 -11.82
N THR A 121 -10.25 3.47 -12.61
CA THR A 121 -9.04 4.30 -12.71
C THR A 121 -9.33 5.66 -12.06
N TYR A 122 -8.71 5.94 -10.95
CA TYR A 122 -8.94 7.13 -10.14
C TYR A 122 -7.76 8.08 -10.30
N ARG A 123 -7.97 9.22 -10.96
CA ARG A 123 -6.94 10.27 -11.06
C ARG A 123 -6.87 11.01 -9.73
N ILE A 124 -5.69 11.09 -9.17
CA ILE A 124 -5.45 11.70 -7.86
C ILE A 124 -4.20 12.58 -7.85
N THR A 125 -4.11 13.46 -6.89
CA THR A 125 -2.86 14.12 -6.50
C THR A 125 -2.29 13.46 -5.24
N SER A 126 -2.22 14.15 -4.11
CA SER A 126 -1.77 13.58 -2.83
C SER A 126 -2.96 13.16 -1.97
N LEU A 127 -2.90 11.95 -1.43
CA LEU A 127 -3.81 11.46 -0.40
C LEU A 127 -3.10 11.39 0.94
N PHE A 128 -3.69 11.97 1.96
CA PHE A 128 -3.17 11.95 3.32
C PHE A 128 -3.88 10.89 4.14
N LEU A 129 -3.09 9.99 4.71
CA LEU A 129 -3.56 8.92 5.58
C LEU A 129 -3.95 9.47 6.96
N LYS A 130 -4.68 8.69 7.71
CA LYS A 130 -4.98 8.93 9.12
C LYS A 130 -4.73 7.67 9.94
N SER A 131 -4.60 7.81 11.24
CA SER A 131 -4.46 6.66 12.14
C SER A 131 -5.70 5.77 12.16
N ASN A 132 -5.48 4.47 12.42
CA ASN A 132 -6.51 3.43 12.47
C ASN A 132 -7.30 3.26 11.17
N LEU A 133 -6.63 3.38 10.03
CA LEU A 133 -7.21 3.27 8.69
C LEU A 133 -6.98 1.88 8.11
N ARG A 134 -8.03 1.30 7.53
CA ARG A 134 -7.96 0.15 6.62
C ARG A 134 -8.36 0.64 5.22
N PHE A 135 -7.41 0.68 4.31
CA PHE A 135 -7.58 1.20 2.96
C PHE A 135 -7.40 0.07 1.95
N GLU A 136 -8.49 -0.31 1.33
CA GLU A 136 -8.52 -1.43 0.38
C GLU A 136 -8.56 -0.93 -1.06
N LEU A 137 -7.60 -1.40 -1.85
CA LEU A 137 -7.60 -1.27 -3.29
C LEU A 137 -8.05 -2.60 -3.90
N ALA A 138 -9.30 -2.69 -4.35
CA ALA A 138 -9.84 -3.90 -4.94
C ALA A 138 -9.08 -4.30 -6.23
N LYS A 139 -9.20 -5.56 -6.64
CA LYS A 139 -8.62 -6.01 -7.92
C LYS A 139 -9.14 -5.14 -9.08
N GLY A 140 -8.21 -4.57 -9.85
CA GLY A 140 -8.52 -3.65 -10.96
C GLY A 140 -8.83 -2.22 -10.53
N ALA A 141 -8.66 -1.86 -9.26
CA ALA A 141 -8.57 -0.47 -8.82
C ALA A 141 -7.17 0.08 -9.12
N GLU A 142 -7.09 1.25 -9.72
CA GLU A 142 -5.83 1.93 -9.98
C GLU A 142 -5.95 3.40 -9.57
N LEU A 143 -5.12 3.80 -8.60
CA LEU A 143 -4.90 5.21 -8.28
C LEU A 143 -3.81 5.73 -9.20
N VAL A 144 -4.13 6.68 -10.06
CA VAL A 144 -3.20 7.26 -11.04
C VAL A 144 -2.89 8.69 -10.67
N ALA A 145 -1.62 8.96 -10.40
CA ALA A 145 -1.16 10.29 -10.02
C ALA A 145 -1.29 11.27 -11.18
N ASP A 146 -1.80 12.46 -10.89
CA ASP A 146 -1.76 13.60 -11.81
C ASP A 146 -0.29 14.01 -12.04
N THR A 147 0.00 14.56 -13.19
CA THR A 147 1.33 15.03 -13.56
C THR A 147 1.46 16.55 -13.56
N ASP A 148 0.36 17.27 -13.30
CA ASP A 148 0.40 18.71 -13.10
C ASP A 148 0.96 19.07 -11.73
N ARG A 149 2.17 19.60 -11.72
CA ARG A 149 2.90 20.00 -10.51
C ARG A 149 2.17 21.08 -9.71
N ALA A 150 1.36 21.92 -10.36
CA ALA A 150 0.62 22.99 -9.69
C ALA A 150 -0.48 22.48 -8.76
N SER A 151 -0.94 21.25 -8.99
CA SER A 151 -2.00 20.60 -8.22
C SER A 151 -1.52 19.97 -6.91
N TYR A 152 -0.20 19.90 -6.66
CA TYR A 152 0.36 19.24 -5.51
C TYR A 152 0.66 20.18 -4.34
N PRO A 153 0.32 19.78 -3.10
CA PRO A 153 0.83 20.44 -1.91
C PRO A 153 2.37 20.36 -1.86
N LYS A 154 3.00 21.36 -1.26
CA LYS A 154 4.43 21.42 -1.08
C LYS A 154 4.80 21.32 0.39
N PHE A 155 5.77 20.50 0.70
CA PHE A 155 6.45 20.52 1.98
C PHE A 155 7.63 21.48 1.93
N PRO A 156 7.77 22.39 2.90
CA PRO A 156 8.92 23.26 2.96
C PRO A 156 10.18 22.47 3.29
N GLY A 157 11.32 22.89 2.76
CA GLY A 157 12.64 22.37 3.12
C GLY A 157 13.18 23.09 4.34
N VAL A 158 12.49 22.97 5.48
CA VAL A 158 12.89 23.61 6.73
C VAL A 158 13.17 22.53 7.74
N ILE A 159 14.31 22.58 8.40
CA ILE A 159 14.61 21.73 9.55
C ILE A 159 13.99 22.38 10.79
N GLU A 160 13.04 21.69 11.39
CA GLU A 160 12.63 21.97 12.76
C GLU A 160 13.25 20.89 13.63
N SER A 161 14.46 21.14 14.13
CA SER A 161 15.14 20.27 15.08
C SER A 161 14.88 20.83 16.48
N TYR A 162 14.29 20.01 17.35
CA TYR A 162 14.07 20.35 18.75
C TYR A 162 15.20 19.85 19.65
N ASP A 163 15.95 18.86 19.17
CA ASP A 163 17.13 18.30 19.82
C ASP A 163 17.96 17.50 18.80
N GLU A 164 19.08 16.91 19.26
CA GLU A 164 19.97 16.12 18.40
C GLU A 164 19.37 14.77 17.96
N THR A 165 18.22 14.39 18.50
CA THR A 165 17.59 13.07 18.27
C THR A 165 16.28 13.13 17.49
N SER A 166 15.64 14.31 17.40
CA SER A 166 14.39 14.50 16.69
C SER A 166 14.51 15.57 15.61
N GLU A 167 14.43 15.14 14.36
CA GLU A 167 14.41 15.99 13.20
C GLU A 167 13.03 15.93 12.54
N TYR A 168 12.32 17.03 12.51
CA TYR A 168 11.04 17.12 11.79
C TYR A 168 11.27 17.83 10.46
N ASN A 169 11.49 17.05 9.42
CA ASN A 169 11.75 17.56 8.07
C ASN A 169 10.94 16.79 7.04
N LEU A 170 9.88 17.38 6.54
CA LEU A 170 9.00 16.79 5.53
C LEU A 170 9.53 16.95 4.10
N GLY A 171 10.30 18.00 3.84
CA GLY A 171 10.90 18.28 2.54
C GLY A 171 12.40 18.00 2.52
N THR A 172 12.81 16.85 1.99
CA THR A 172 14.24 16.50 1.84
C THR A 172 14.55 16.00 0.44
N TRP A 173 15.73 16.34 -0.04
CA TRP A 173 16.30 15.75 -1.25
C TRP A 173 17.77 15.41 -1.03
N GLU A 174 18.12 14.12 -1.19
CA GLU A 174 19.48 13.61 -0.96
C GLU A 174 20.08 14.05 0.41
N GLY A 175 19.23 14.00 1.46
CA GLY A 175 19.62 14.39 2.82
C GLY A 175 19.62 15.89 3.11
N ASN A 176 19.36 16.74 2.12
CA ASN A 176 19.29 18.19 2.30
C ASN A 176 17.84 18.64 2.52
N PRO A 177 17.58 19.62 3.42
CA PRO A 177 16.28 20.21 3.61
C PRO A 177 15.92 21.08 2.40
N LEU A 178 15.12 20.56 1.51
CA LEU A 178 14.72 21.20 0.26
C LEU A 178 13.23 21.02 0.00
N PRO A 179 12.54 22.01 -0.59
CA PRO A 179 11.11 21.89 -0.87
C PRO A 179 10.79 20.67 -1.72
N MET A 180 9.79 19.89 -1.32
CA MET A 180 9.28 18.74 -2.05
C MET A 180 7.78 18.82 -2.24
N PHE A 181 7.28 18.26 -3.33
CA PHE A 181 5.86 17.96 -3.42
C PHE A 181 5.50 16.85 -2.43
N ALA A 182 4.32 16.95 -1.80
CA ALA A 182 3.79 15.92 -0.94
C ALA A 182 3.74 14.58 -1.70
N GLY A 183 3.99 13.48 -1.01
CA GLY A 183 3.90 12.14 -1.60
C GLY A 183 2.50 11.85 -2.16
N ILE A 184 2.42 10.98 -3.16
CA ILE A 184 1.13 10.57 -3.72
C ILE A 184 0.26 9.94 -2.64
N ILE A 185 0.84 9.08 -1.82
CA ILE A 185 0.24 8.60 -0.57
C ILE A 185 1.14 9.07 0.57
N THR A 186 0.60 9.83 1.49
CA THR A 186 1.36 10.46 2.58
C THR A 186 0.77 10.13 3.94
N GLY A 187 1.58 9.62 4.84
CA GLY A 187 1.25 9.43 6.26
C GLY A 187 2.20 10.26 7.14
N LEU A 188 1.65 11.16 7.95
CA LEU A 188 2.39 11.98 8.90
C LEU A 188 1.84 11.68 10.29
N ASP A 189 2.70 11.25 11.21
CA ASP A 189 2.32 10.93 12.59
C ASP A 189 1.13 9.95 12.68
N VAL A 190 1.05 8.98 11.75
CA VAL A 190 -0.04 8.01 11.71
C VAL A 190 0.36 6.67 12.34
N GLU A 191 -0.63 6.02 12.93
CA GLU A 191 -0.47 4.70 13.53
C GLU A 191 -1.59 3.73 13.11
N ASN A 192 -1.27 2.42 13.12
CA ASN A 192 -2.25 1.36 12.86
C ASN A 192 -2.93 1.50 11.48
N VAL A 193 -2.13 1.62 10.43
CA VAL A 193 -2.61 1.74 9.06
C VAL A 193 -2.39 0.43 8.32
N LEU A 194 -3.43 -0.05 7.63
CA LEU A 194 -3.37 -1.19 6.74
C LEU A 194 -3.84 -0.77 5.35
N ILE A 195 -2.92 -0.80 4.37
CA ILE A 195 -3.24 -0.64 2.95
C ILE A 195 -3.12 -2.02 2.30
N TYR A 196 -4.17 -2.51 1.68
CA TYR A 196 -4.20 -3.88 1.18
C TYR A 196 -5.06 -4.05 -0.07
N GLY A 197 -4.97 -5.24 -0.65
CA GLY A 197 -5.74 -5.63 -1.83
C GLY A 197 -4.87 -5.90 -3.05
N LYS A 198 -5.51 -6.08 -4.20
CA LYS A 198 -4.87 -6.42 -5.47
C LYS A 198 -4.92 -5.26 -6.47
N GLY A 199 -5.02 -4.03 -5.97
CA GLY A 199 -5.00 -2.81 -6.77
C GLY A 199 -3.61 -2.23 -6.96
N THR A 200 -3.56 -1.11 -7.67
CA THR A 200 -2.31 -0.46 -8.08
C THR A 200 -2.29 1.00 -7.67
N ILE A 201 -1.14 1.46 -7.20
CA ILE A 201 -0.80 2.87 -7.03
C ILE A 201 0.24 3.21 -8.10
N ASN A 202 -0.17 4.05 -9.05
CA ASN A 202 0.61 4.41 -10.22
C ASN A 202 1.03 5.88 -10.13
N GLY A 203 2.31 6.13 -9.97
CA GLY A 203 2.87 7.48 -9.94
C GLY A 203 2.84 8.20 -11.28
N ASN A 204 2.47 7.49 -12.38
CA ASN A 204 2.31 8.03 -13.72
C ASN A 204 3.52 8.84 -14.23
N ALA A 205 4.69 8.53 -13.70
CA ALA A 205 5.91 9.22 -14.07
C ALA A 205 6.47 8.70 -15.39
N SER A 206 6.99 9.62 -16.18
CA SER A 206 7.62 9.34 -17.47
C SER A 206 8.68 10.40 -17.81
N LYS A 207 9.41 10.20 -18.93
CA LYS A 207 10.41 11.15 -19.44
C LYS A 207 9.81 12.47 -19.93
N GLU A 208 8.52 12.51 -20.20
CA GLU A 208 7.76 13.69 -20.63
C GLU A 208 7.31 14.55 -19.45
N ASN A 209 7.29 14.00 -18.23
CA ASN A 209 6.78 14.70 -17.04
C ASN A 209 7.77 14.70 -15.86
N TRP A 210 7.58 13.85 -14.87
CA TRP A 210 8.38 13.85 -13.65
C TRP A 210 9.87 13.53 -13.86
N TRP A 211 10.21 12.73 -14.86
CA TRP A 211 11.59 12.33 -15.14
C TRP A 211 12.29 13.21 -16.21
N LYS A 212 11.65 14.23 -16.69
CA LYS A 212 12.20 15.18 -17.68
C LYS A 212 13.30 15.95 -17.00
N ASN A 213 14.09 16.05 -16.42
CA ASN A 213 15.16 16.70 -15.67
C ASN A 213 15.09 16.32 -14.18
N PRO A 214 15.34 15.06 -13.85
CA PRO A 214 15.00 14.51 -12.54
C PRO A 214 15.80 15.12 -11.38
N LYS A 215 16.93 15.77 -11.63
CA LYS A 215 17.76 16.44 -10.63
C LYS A 215 17.49 17.96 -10.52
N VAL A 216 16.62 18.49 -11.35
CA VAL A 216 16.29 19.93 -11.36
C VAL A 216 15.00 20.16 -10.57
N MET A 217 15.07 21.05 -9.58
CA MET A 217 13.90 21.49 -8.85
C MET A 217 13.02 22.39 -9.74
N VAL A 218 11.76 21.97 -9.94
CA VAL A 218 10.76 22.74 -10.68
C VAL A 218 9.59 23.02 -9.74
N GLY A 219 9.63 24.15 -9.08
CA GLY A 219 8.65 24.54 -8.05
C GLY A 219 8.86 23.86 -6.69
N ALA A 220 9.22 22.58 -6.71
CA ALA A 220 9.71 21.74 -5.63
C ALA A 220 10.33 20.48 -6.24
N PHE A 221 10.99 19.64 -5.42
CA PHE A 221 11.44 18.32 -5.87
C PHE A 221 10.28 17.34 -6.03
N ARG A 222 10.51 16.31 -6.83
CA ARG A 222 9.51 15.28 -7.20
C ARG A 222 8.90 14.59 -5.99
N PRO A 223 7.60 14.29 -5.99
CA PRO A 223 6.96 13.58 -4.89
C PRO A 223 7.46 12.14 -4.79
N ARG A 224 7.44 11.57 -3.61
CA ARG A 224 7.56 10.12 -3.40
C ARG A 224 6.22 9.46 -3.71
N LEU A 225 6.24 8.19 -4.10
CA LEU A 225 4.98 7.49 -4.36
C LEU A 225 4.26 7.15 -3.05
N PHE A 226 4.98 6.61 -2.08
CA PHE A 226 4.50 6.36 -0.73
C PHE A 226 5.47 6.96 0.28
N PHE A 227 4.99 7.87 1.09
CA PHE A 227 5.79 8.58 2.09
C PHE A 227 5.18 8.47 3.48
N LEU A 228 5.99 8.04 4.44
CA LEU A 228 5.67 8.08 5.87
C LEU A 228 6.68 8.97 6.59
N SER A 229 6.20 9.70 7.58
CA SER A 229 7.05 10.39 8.54
C SER A 229 6.50 10.17 9.94
N HIS A 230 7.37 9.81 10.89
CA HIS A 230 7.06 9.60 12.32
C HIS A 230 5.84 8.68 12.55
N SER A 231 5.73 7.64 11.72
CA SER A 231 4.57 6.75 11.70
C SER A 231 4.93 5.35 12.22
N GLN A 232 3.94 4.63 12.75
CA GLN A 232 4.18 3.31 13.32
C GLN A 232 3.05 2.32 13.03
N ASN A 233 3.37 1.03 13.08
CA ASN A 233 2.40 -0.05 12.84
C ASN A 233 1.71 0.09 11.48
N VAL A 234 2.46 0.32 10.41
CA VAL A 234 1.93 0.42 9.05
C VAL A 234 2.19 -0.86 8.28
N THR A 235 1.15 -1.41 7.68
CA THR A 235 1.21 -2.64 6.89
C THR A 235 0.74 -2.37 5.47
N LEU A 236 1.54 -2.80 4.48
CA LEU A 236 1.17 -2.86 3.07
C LEU A 236 1.02 -4.35 2.67
N CYS A 237 -0.07 -4.72 2.00
CA CYS A 237 -0.34 -6.11 1.68
C CYS A 237 -0.94 -6.27 0.27
N GLY A 238 -0.20 -6.87 -0.65
CA GLY A 238 -0.64 -7.25 -2.01
C GLY A 238 -0.74 -6.14 -3.03
N VAL A 239 -0.53 -4.88 -2.64
CA VAL A 239 -0.66 -3.70 -3.51
C VAL A 239 0.55 -3.59 -4.44
N THR A 240 0.31 -3.18 -5.68
CA THR A 240 1.35 -2.87 -6.67
C THR A 240 1.64 -1.37 -6.70
N PHE A 241 2.91 -1.01 -6.62
CA PHE A 241 3.43 0.35 -6.82
C PHE A 241 4.18 0.40 -8.14
N LYS A 242 3.89 1.40 -8.98
CA LYS A 242 4.58 1.53 -10.28
C LYS A 242 4.78 2.97 -10.70
N ASN A 243 5.73 3.18 -11.62
CA ASN A 243 6.03 4.46 -12.25
C ASN A 243 6.17 5.60 -11.24
N SER A 244 6.97 5.38 -10.20
CA SER A 244 7.15 6.37 -9.13
C SER A 244 7.83 7.65 -9.64
N PRO A 245 7.38 8.84 -9.26
CA PRO A 245 8.07 10.08 -9.60
C PRO A 245 9.50 10.19 -9.03
N SER A 246 9.72 9.67 -7.82
CA SER A 246 11.03 9.51 -7.18
C SER A 246 11.02 8.25 -6.31
N TRP A 247 11.55 8.22 -5.10
CA TRP A 247 11.55 7.03 -4.24
C TRP A 247 10.14 6.43 -4.11
N THR A 248 10.06 5.12 -4.32
CA THR A 248 8.78 4.41 -4.37
C THR A 248 8.19 4.23 -2.98
N LEU A 249 8.96 3.67 -2.05
CA LEU A 249 8.56 3.53 -0.63
C LEU A 249 9.59 4.28 0.20
N HIS A 250 9.16 5.31 0.90
CA HIS A 250 10.03 6.12 1.75
C HIS A 250 9.44 6.27 3.16
N PRO A 251 9.66 5.29 4.03
CA PRO A 251 9.37 5.42 5.45
C PRO A 251 10.50 6.20 6.14
N TYR A 252 10.19 7.37 6.65
CA TYR A 252 11.12 8.26 7.32
C TYR A 252 10.79 8.34 8.81
N PHE A 253 11.74 8.08 9.69
CA PHE A 253 11.53 8.00 11.15
C PHE A 253 10.27 7.20 11.54
N SER A 254 10.12 6.01 10.98
CA SER A 254 8.91 5.20 11.14
C SER A 254 9.25 3.77 11.56
N ASP A 255 8.42 3.19 12.46
CA ASP A 255 8.68 1.92 13.11
C ASP A 255 7.60 0.87 12.85
N ASN A 256 7.97 -0.41 13.04
CA ASN A 256 7.07 -1.56 12.92
C ASN A 256 6.30 -1.58 11.60
N LEU A 257 7.04 -1.52 10.51
CA LEU A 257 6.50 -1.55 9.16
C LEU A 257 6.53 -2.98 8.61
N LYS A 258 5.46 -3.37 7.91
CA LYS A 258 5.31 -4.72 7.34
C LYS A 258 4.86 -4.64 5.90
N PHE A 259 5.59 -5.32 5.02
CA PHE A 259 5.30 -5.37 3.58
C PHE A 259 5.13 -6.83 3.16
N TYR A 260 3.90 -7.24 2.85
CA TYR A 260 3.56 -8.61 2.47
C TYR A 260 3.07 -8.66 1.03
N GLY A 261 3.80 -9.40 0.16
CA GLY A 261 3.43 -9.58 -1.23
C GLY A 261 3.26 -8.27 -2.01
N VAL A 262 3.99 -7.23 -1.63
CA VAL A 262 4.02 -5.95 -2.34
C VAL A 262 4.83 -6.09 -3.62
N THR A 263 4.36 -5.50 -4.70
CA THR A 263 5.07 -5.45 -5.98
C THR A 263 5.52 -4.02 -6.26
N ILE A 264 6.80 -3.84 -6.58
CA ILE A 264 7.35 -2.58 -7.09
C ILE A 264 7.71 -2.81 -8.56
N ASN A 265 7.12 -2.03 -9.46
CA ASN A 265 7.32 -2.15 -10.90
C ASN A 265 7.61 -0.78 -11.53
N ASN A 266 8.87 -0.40 -11.51
CA ASN A 266 9.36 0.80 -12.18
C ASN A 266 10.19 0.40 -13.41
N PRO A 267 10.19 1.19 -14.51
CA PRO A 267 11.10 0.99 -15.62
C PRO A 267 12.57 0.97 -15.17
N SER A 268 13.40 0.15 -15.79
CA SER A 268 14.81 -0.03 -15.40
C SER A 268 15.65 1.26 -15.57
N ASP A 269 15.19 2.19 -16.38
CA ASP A 269 15.83 3.49 -16.63
C ASP A 269 15.14 4.65 -15.86
N SER A 270 14.27 4.33 -14.91
CA SER A 270 13.62 5.33 -14.05
C SER A 270 14.61 5.92 -13.05
N PRO A 271 14.63 7.26 -12.88
CA PRO A 271 15.61 7.91 -12.02
C PRO A 271 15.15 7.98 -10.57
N ASN A 272 15.98 7.48 -9.63
CA ASN A 272 15.76 7.57 -8.17
C ASN A 272 14.41 6.94 -7.72
N THR A 273 14.08 5.78 -8.23
CA THR A 273 12.81 5.08 -7.89
C THR A 273 13.03 3.91 -6.95
N ASP A 274 14.02 4.02 -6.09
CA ASP A 274 14.33 3.06 -5.02
C ASP A 274 13.10 2.82 -4.13
N GLY A 275 13.06 1.63 -3.50
CA GLY A 275 11.92 1.28 -2.64
C GLY A 275 12.12 0.01 -1.83
#